data_020273d0d12cee8aab5130331a281dc9
#
_entry.id   020273d0d12cee8aab5130331a281dc9
#
_cell.length_a   1.000
_cell.length_b   1.000
_cell.length_c   1.000
_cell.angle_alpha   90.00
_cell.angle_beta   90.00
_cell.angle_gamma   90.00
#
_symmetry.space_group_name_H-M   'P 1'
#
loop_
_entity.id
_entity.type
_entity.pdbx_description
1 polymer ?
#
loop_
_entity_poly.entity_id
_entity_poly.type
_entity_poly.pdbx_seq_one_letter_code
_entity_poly.pdbx_strand_id
1 'polypeptide(L)'
;MMRAIASLFILLACAAPQAGWGKPKKAKNVILLLADAGGVATVNAASLHGYNAPLKLYVQSWPHIGLSDTTPVGSWVSDSAAGMTAIVTGQKTRNGVVSQGPDAIRGKKDGTPLKTILEYAEEKGLSTGVISDMPITDATPAACYAQVNDRSAWGKIFLQLFTPRFGDGVDILFGPGRKRIWESAAKANLDIDASARARNRPIYASLNEVPPDADRAIAVVDSGFDLNAAAKRALKSLSKNRKGFFLMIESDAHTDNPQAGLDRLVAFDKLIREIATMVNLNETLLLFTADHSFDLRVTGGTPDKPLLSGLAEWRAQNPRPRNVRIPALQVDGSHSAEEVIVAAQGAGAERVRGFMPNTQLFQIMLAAWGWKP
;
A
#
# COMPACT_ATOMS: atom_id res chain seq x y z
N MET A 1 -55.65 17.74 55.59
CA MET A 1 -54.29 17.26 55.89
C MET A 1 -53.76 16.47 54.69
N MET A 2 -53.04 17.14 53.77
CA MET A 2 -52.39 16.51 52.60
C MET A 2 -50.90 16.36 52.96
N ARG A 3 -50.40 15.12 52.95
CA ARG A 3 -48.99 14.82 53.11
C ARG A 3 -48.33 14.79 51.73
N ALA A 4 -47.40 15.71 51.49
CA ALA A 4 -46.54 15.71 50.32
C ALA A 4 -45.44 14.69 50.50
N ILE A 5 -45.30 13.75 49.55
CA ILE A 5 -44.20 12.79 49.45
C ILE A 5 -43.18 13.40 48.51
N ALA A 6 -42.03 13.80 49.03
CA ALA A 6 -40.89 14.24 48.28
C ALA A 6 -40.08 13.02 47.81
N SER A 7 -40.10 12.74 46.51
CA SER A 7 -39.27 11.69 45.90
C SER A 7 -37.86 12.25 45.64
N LEU A 8 -36.88 11.71 46.35
CA LEU A 8 -35.46 12.03 46.19
C LEU A 8 -34.91 11.18 45.03
N PHE A 9 -34.67 11.81 43.87
CA PHE A 9 -33.93 11.20 42.77
C PHE A 9 -32.42 11.28 43.03
N ILE A 10 -31.83 10.12 43.40
CA ILE A 10 -30.38 9.97 43.49
C ILE A 10 -29.85 9.74 42.04
N LEU A 11 -29.21 10.75 41.45
CA LEU A 11 -28.42 10.61 40.23
C LEU A 11 -27.12 9.86 40.59
N LEU A 12 -27.08 8.56 40.30
CA LEU A 12 -25.81 7.82 40.24
C LEU A 12 -25.05 8.28 38.96
N ALA A 13 -24.08 9.16 39.13
CA ALA A 13 -23.08 9.43 38.10
C ALA A 13 -22.17 8.20 37.96
N CYS A 14 -22.42 7.35 36.97
CA CYS A 14 -21.47 6.34 36.55
C CYS A 14 -20.22 7.06 35.96
N ALA A 15 -19.21 7.26 36.80
CA ALA A 15 -17.87 7.60 36.33
C ALA A 15 -17.30 6.39 35.59
N ALA A 16 -17.42 6.38 34.25
CA ALA A 16 -16.67 5.45 33.44
C ALA A 16 -15.18 5.69 33.70
N PRO A 17 -14.37 4.64 33.95
CA PRO A 17 -12.94 4.83 34.11
C PRO A 17 -12.41 5.42 32.80
N GLN A 18 -11.91 6.66 32.84
CA GLN A 18 -11.10 7.20 31.77
C GLN A 18 -9.84 6.34 31.70
N ALA A 19 -9.79 5.41 30.75
CA ALA A 19 -8.55 4.72 30.42
C ALA A 19 -7.51 5.80 30.17
N GLY A 20 -6.53 5.90 31.04
CA GLY A 20 -5.44 6.87 30.95
C GLY A 20 -4.75 6.69 29.61
N TRP A 21 -4.99 7.61 28.70
CA TRP A 21 -4.30 7.66 27.40
C TRP A 21 -2.84 8.00 27.69
N GLY A 22 -2.00 6.97 27.82
CA GLY A 22 -0.54 7.14 27.88
C GLY A 22 -0.12 7.98 26.68
N LYS A 23 0.96 8.80 26.84
CA LYS A 23 1.50 9.57 25.71
C LYS A 23 1.65 8.65 24.50
N PRO A 24 1.22 9.08 23.30
CA PRO A 24 1.36 8.28 22.08
C PRO A 24 2.80 7.80 21.95
N LYS A 25 3.00 6.50 21.81
CA LYS A 25 4.35 5.94 21.62
C LYS A 25 4.84 6.37 20.22
N LYS A 26 6.05 6.93 20.16
CA LYS A 26 6.67 7.25 18.87
C LYS A 26 7.09 5.98 18.17
N ALA A 27 6.75 5.87 16.90
CA ALA A 27 7.27 4.81 16.05
C ALA A 27 8.77 5.03 15.79
N LYS A 28 9.49 3.96 15.68
CA LYS A 28 10.85 3.88 15.15
C LYS A 28 10.78 3.44 13.69
N ASN A 29 9.85 2.54 13.40
CA ASN A 29 9.63 1.97 12.09
C ASN A 29 8.23 2.29 11.58
N VAL A 30 8.09 2.43 10.26
CA VAL A 30 6.80 2.52 9.58
C VAL A 30 6.78 1.49 8.46
N ILE A 31 5.74 0.67 8.45
CA ILE A 31 5.48 -0.30 7.38
C ILE A 31 4.14 0.08 6.74
N LEU A 32 4.18 0.49 5.48
CA LEU A 32 3.02 0.75 4.65
C LEU A 32 2.70 -0.50 3.84
N LEU A 33 1.52 -1.05 4.05
CA LEU A 33 1.03 -2.29 3.44
C LEU A 33 -0.08 -1.90 2.47
N LEU A 34 0.16 -2.02 1.18
CA LEU A 34 -0.73 -1.51 0.14
C LEU A 34 -1.33 -2.65 -0.68
N ALA A 35 -2.65 -2.73 -0.69
CA ALA A 35 -3.40 -3.61 -1.58
C ALA A 35 -3.87 -2.79 -2.78
N ASP A 36 -3.12 -2.82 -3.90
CA ASP A 36 -3.48 -2.07 -5.12
C ASP A 36 -4.90 -2.45 -5.57
N ALA A 37 -5.76 -1.46 -5.75
CA ALA A 37 -7.19 -1.63 -6.05
C ALA A 37 -8.03 -2.32 -4.94
N GLY A 38 -7.52 -2.39 -3.71
CA GLY A 38 -8.12 -3.07 -2.56
C GLY A 38 -9.22 -2.28 -1.86
N GLY A 39 -10.27 -1.86 -2.57
CA GLY A 39 -11.41 -1.14 -1.99
C GLY A 39 -12.17 -1.94 -0.92
N VAL A 40 -13.10 -1.27 -0.23
CA VAL A 40 -13.92 -1.87 0.85
C VAL A 40 -14.60 -3.16 0.40
N ALA A 41 -15.20 -3.15 -0.80
CA ALA A 41 -15.89 -4.31 -1.35
C ALA A 41 -14.92 -5.46 -1.67
N THR A 42 -13.72 -5.16 -2.18
CA THR A 42 -12.67 -6.15 -2.48
C THR A 42 -12.18 -6.83 -1.19
N VAL A 43 -11.93 -6.05 -0.12
CA VAL A 43 -11.51 -6.58 1.19
C VAL A 43 -12.59 -7.48 1.79
N ASN A 44 -13.88 -7.08 1.69
CA ASN A 44 -14.98 -7.93 2.14
C ASN A 44 -15.09 -9.22 1.31
N ALA A 45 -15.02 -9.11 -0.02
CA ALA A 45 -15.05 -10.27 -0.91
C ALA A 45 -13.90 -11.24 -0.65
N ALA A 46 -12.69 -10.74 -0.36
CA ALA A 46 -11.55 -11.59 0.01
C ALA A 46 -11.79 -12.37 1.31
N SER A 47 -12.44 -11.76 2.30
CA SER A 47 -12.85 -12.48 3.51
C SER A 47 -13.86 -13.59 3.22
N LEU A 48 -14.90 -13.30 2.42
CA LEU A 48 -15.89 -14.29 2.01
C LEU A 48 -15.28 -15.41 1.17
N HIS A 49 -14.39 -15.06 0.23
CA HIS A 49 -13.71 -16.01 -0.63
C HIS A 49 -12.75 -16.95 0.15
N GLY A 50 -11.91 -16.38 0.99
CA GLY A 50 -10.88 -17.15 1.70
C GLY A 50 -11.38 -17.93 2.91
N TYR A 51 -12.52 -17.52 3.51
CA TYR A 51 -12.95 -18.04 4.81
C TYR A 51 -14.47 -18.39 4.88
N ASN A 52 -15.22 -18.20 3.82
CA ASN A 52 -16.67 -18.33 3.79
C ASN A 52 -17.39 -17.52 4.89
N ALA A 53 -16.79 -16.44 5.34
CA ALA A 53 -17.31 -15.60 6.42
C ALA A 53 -16.79 -14.17 6.31
N PRO A 54 -17.56 -13.15 6.70
CA PRO A 54 -17.11 -11.77 6.76
C PRO A 54 -16.13 -11.55 7.94
N LEU A 55 -15.32 -10.48 7.86
CA LEU A 55 -14.45 -10.00 8.92
C LEU A 55 -13.42 -11.04 9.42
N LYS A 56 -12.88 -11.85 8.51
CA LYS A 56 -11.89 -12.89 8.82
C LYS A 56 -10.46 -12.54 8.42
N LEU A 57 -10.27 -11.51 7.62
CA LEU A 57 -8.93 -11.01 7.35
C LEU A 57 -8.32 -10.40 8.61
N TYR A 58 -7.03 -10.57 8.78
CA TYR A 58 -6.30 -10.07 9.95
C TYR A 58 -6.37 -8.55 10.06
N VAL A 59 -6.24 -7.84 8.95
CA VAL A 59 -6.35 -6.37 8.92
C VAL A 59 -7.73 -5.86 9.37
N GLN A 60 -8.81 -6.65 9.19
CA GLN A 60 -10.15 -6.31 9.66
C GLN A 60 -10.32 -6.43 11.19
N SER A 61 -9.38 -7.10 11.87
CA SER A 61 -9.37 -7.20 13.34
C SER A 61 -8.56 -6.10 14.04
N TRP A 62 -7.94 -5.20 13.27
CA TRP A 62 -7.09 -4.17 13.85
C TRP A 62 -7.91 -3.11 14.60
N PRO A 63 -7.34 -2.51 15.68
CA PRO A 63 -8.11 -1.64 16.57
C PRO A 63 -8.43 -0.26 15.99
N HIS A 64 -7.67 0.19 14.98
CA HIS A 64 -7.82 1.52 14.40
C HIS A 64 -8.21 1.39 12.94
N ILE A 65 -9.44 1.78 12.62
CA ILE A 65 -10.02 1.71 11.28
C ILE A 65 -10.55 3.10 10.89
N GLY A 66 -10.33 3.46 9.65
CA GLY A 66 -10.90 4.62 8.97
C GLY A 66 -11.18 4.32 7.51
N LEU A 67 -11.72 5.29 6.82
CA LEU A 67 -11.95 5.27 5.38
C LEU A 67 -11.23 6.45 4.73
N SER A 68 -10.60 6.22 3.60
CA SER A 68 -9.88 7.23 2.85
C SER A 68 -10.54 7.52 1.52
N ASP A 69 -10.78 8.79 1.24
CA ASP A 69 -11.04 9.27 -0.12
C ASP A 69 -9.84 9.01 -1.01
N THR A 70 -10.07 8.71 -2.28
CA THR A 70 -9.01 8.43 -3.27
C THR A 70 -8.98 9.42 -4.42
N THR A 71 -9.88 10.40 -4.48
CA THR A 71 -10.02 11.32 -5.62
C THR A 71 -8.73 12.08 -5.95
N PRO A 72 -8.29 12.06 -7.23
CA PRO A 72 -7.13 12.82 -7.70
C PRO A 72 -7.53 14.25 -8.12
N VAL A 73 -6.55 15.02 -8.58
CA VAL A 73 -6.83 16.32 -9.19
C VAL A 73 -7.39 16.13 -10.60
N GLY A 74 -8.59 16.67 -10.86
CA GLY A 74 -9.19 16.71 -12.19
C GLY A 74 -9.91 15.42 -12.63
N SER A 75 -10.15 14.49 -11.70
CA SER A 75 -10.96 13.29 -11.92
C SER A 75 -11.64 12.87 -10.62
N TRP A 76 -12.76 12.15 -10.69
CA TRP A 76 -13.34 11.48 -9.53
C TRP A 76 -12.67 10.14 -9.24
N VAL A 77 -12.19 9.46 -10.28
CA VAL A 77 -11.59 8.12 -10.18
C VAL A 77 -10.08 8.22 -10.27
N SER A 78 -9.39 7.67 -9.28
CA SER A 78 -7.92 7.62 -9.22
C SER A 78 -7.35 6.49 -10.05
N ASP A 79 -6.12 6.70 -10.54
CA ASP A 79 -5.19 5.61 -10.85
C ASP A 79 -4.14 5.49 -9.73
N SER A 80 -3.34 4.42 -9.77
CA SER A 80 -2.33 4.15 -8.75
C SER A 80 -1.28 5.27 -8.65
N ALA A 81 -0.98 5.98 -9.76
CA ALA A 81 -0.01 7.06 -9.74
C ALA A 81 -0.48 8.22 -8.85
N ALA A 82 -1.72 8.67 -9.04
CA ALA A 82 -2.28 9.78 -8.27
C ALA A 82 -2.61 9.34 -6.83
N GLY A 83 -3.19 8.15 -6.65
CA GLY A 83 -3.53 7.61 -5.34
C GLY A 83 -2.30 7.45 -4.45
N MET A 84 -1.27 6.75 -4.94
CA MET A 84 -0.06 6.54 -4.15
C MET A 84 0.74 7.83 -3.95
N THR A 85 0.81 8.72 -4.96
CA THR A 85 1.43 10.05 -4.78
C THR A 85 0.83 10.77 -3.58
N ALA A 86 -0.49 10.80 -3.45
CA ALA A 86 -1.15 11.46 -2.33
C ALA A 86 -0.78 10.82 -0.98
N ILE A 87 -0.71 9.49 -0.92
CA ILE A 87 -0.35 8.71 0.28
C ILE A 87 1.09 8.99 0.73
N VAL A 88 2.04 9.05 -0.22
CA VAL A 88 3.48 9.14 0.13
C VAL A 88 4.04 10.56 0.14
N THR A 89 3.29 11.56 -0.35
CA THR A 89 3.75 12.96 -0.38
C THR A 89 2.88 13.93 0.40
N GLY A 90 1.64 13.51 0.76
CA GLY A 90 0.66 14.41 1.38
C GLY A 90 0.05 15.44 0.41
N GLN A 91 0.24 15.27 -0.90
CA GLN A 91 -0.29 16.18 -1.92
C GLN A 91 -0.97 15.40 -3.05
N LYS A 92 -2.17 15.85 -3.45
CA LYS A 92 -2.88 15.27 -4.59
C LYS A 92 -2.26 15.71 -5.91
N THR A 93 -2.26 14.80 -6.88
CA THR A 93 -1.81 15.05 -8.25
C THR A 93 -2.81 14.53 -9.28
N ARG A 94 -2.46 14.60 -10.56
CA ARG A 94 -3.28 14.10 -11.68
C ARG A 94 -2.98 12.62 -11.96
N ASN A 95 -3.95 11.92 -12.51
CA ASN A 95 -3.75 10.54 -12.98
C ASN A 95 -2.56 10.43 -13.94
N GLY A 96 -1.76 9.36 -13.76
CA GLY A 96 -0.58 9.08 -14.54
C GLY A 96 0.68 9.85 -14.14
N VAL A 97 0.59 10.77 -13.17
CA VAL A 97 1.72 11.56 -12.65
C VAL A 97 2.22 10.93 -11.35
N VAL A 98 3.51 10.73 -11.25
CA VAL A 98 4.17 10.05 -10.12
C VAL A 98 4.98 11.05 -9.32
N SER A 99 4.61 11.29 -8.08
CA SER A 99 5.28 12.16 -7.09
C SER A 99 5.75 13.53 -7.61
N GLN A 100 4.93 14.09 -8.50
CA GLN A 100 5.00 15.50 -8.94
C GLN A 100 3.67 16.19 -8.64
N GLY A 101 3.71 17.51 -8.48
CA GLY A 101 2.55 18.35 -8.21
C GLY A 101 1.52 18.37 -9.37
N PRO A 102 0.32 18.93 -9.12
CA PRO A 102 -0.77 19.00 -10.11
C PRO A 102 -0.47 19.96 -11.29
N ASP A 103 0.63 20.70 -11.25
CA ASP A 103 1.18 21.52 -12.32
C ASP A 103 1.87 20.68 -13.42
N ALA A 104 2.07 19.37 -13.19
CA ALA A 104 2.51 18.42 -14.19
C ALA A 104 1.44 18.20 -15.27
N ILE A 105 1.89 17.97 -16.51
CA ILE A 105 1.04 17.53 -17.63
C ILE A 105 1.61 16.21 -18.13
N ARG A 106 0.87 15.13 -17.96
CA ARG A 106 1.30 13.78 -18.30
C ARG A 106 1.92 13.70 -19.69
N GLY A 107 3.15 13.17 -19.75
CA GLY A 107 3.91 12.99 -20.98
C GLY A 107 4.34 14.26 -21.72
N LYS A 108 4.05 15.47 -21.15
CA LYS A 108 4.33 16.75 -21.83
C LYS A 108 5.17 17.72 -21.00
N LYS A 109 4.90 17.84 -19.71
CA LYS A 109 5.55 18.82 -18.84
C LYS A 109 5.75 18.25 -17.46
N ASP A 110 6.99 18.34 -16.93
CA ASP A 110 7.26 18.05 -15.55
C ASP A 110 6.63 19.10 -14.62
N GLY A 111 6.09 18.62 -13.53
CA GLY A 111 5.57 19.47 -12.45
C GLY A 111 6.59 19.62 -11.32
N THR A 112 6.16 20.32 -10.29
CA THR A 112 6.96 20.47 -9.05
C THR A 112 7.22 19.11 -8.42
N PRO A 113 8.49 18.67 -8.25
CA PRO A 113 8.79 17.38 -7.65
C PRO A 113 8.44 17.38 -6.16
N LEU A 114 7.61 16.43 -5.73
CA LEU A 114 7.16 16.31 -4.35
C LEU A 114 8.13 15.44 -3.53
N LYS A 115 8.36 15.80 -2.28
CA LYS A 115 9.19 15.02 -1.36
C LYS A 115 8.36 13.88 -0.77
N THR A 116 8.83 12.65 -0.94
CA THR A 116 8.11 11.46 -0.50
C THR A 116 8.44 11.09 0.94
N ILE A 117 7.59 10.30 1.58
CA ILE A 117 7.82 9.76 2.94
C ILE A 117 9.11 8.96 3.01
N LEU A 118 9.46 8.23 1.94
CA LEU A 118 10.74 7.52 1.81
C LEU A 118 11.90 8.50 1.82
N GLU A 119 11.84 9.59 1.07
CA GLU A 119 12.87 10.62 1.04
C GLU A 119 13.01 11.36 2.39
N TYR A 120 11.93 11.49 3.17
CA TYR A 120 12.00 11.97 4.55
C TYR A 120 12.76 10.97 5.44
N ALA A 121 12.51 9.67 5.28
CA ALA A 121 13.22 8.63 6.03
C ALA A 121 14.72 8.61 5.69
N GLU A 122 15.07 8.70 4.39
CA GLU A 122 16.43 8.81 3.88
C GLU A 122 17.18 10.01 4.50
N GLU A 123 16.57 11.20 4.46
CA GLU A 123 17.17 12.42 5.03
C GLU A 123 17.45 12.29 6.54
N LYS A 124 16.66 11.49 7.26
CA LYS A 124 16.86 11.21 8.69
C LYS A 124 17.83 10.05 8.94
N GLY A 125 18.31 9.40 7.89
CA GLY A 125 19.21 8.25 7.94
C GLY A 125 18.57 6.98 8.47
N LEU A 126 17.26 6.79 8.22
CA LEU A 126 16.60 5.52 8.37
C LEU A 126 16.93 4.64 7.16
N SER A 127 16.85 3.32 7.33
CA SER A 127 16.87 2.42 6.17
C SER A 127 15.52 2.42 5.47
N THR A 128 15.53 2.22 4.15
CA THR A 128 14.30 2.26 3.34
C THR A 128 14.15 1.05 2.43
N GLY A 129 12.90 0.62 2.24
CA GLY A 129 12.59 -0.52 1.37
C GLY A 129 11.30 -0.33 0.60
N VAL A 130 11.29 -0.86 -0.62
CA VAL A 130 10.12 -0.92 -1.50
C VAL A 130 10.04 -2.31 -2.11
N ILE A 131 8.91 -2.99 -1.91
CA ILE A 131 8.66 -4.34 -2.41
C ILE A 131 7.28 -4.38 -3.05
N SER A 132 7.18 -5.04 -4.20
CA SER A 132 5.91 -5.22 -4.89
C SER A 132 5.86 -6.54 -5.64
N ASP A 133 4.71 -7.19 -5.72
CA ASP A 133 4.44 -8.30 -6.64
C ASP A 133 4.01 -7.79 -8.03
N MET A 134 3.80 -6.48 -8.19
CA MET A 134 3.68 -5.77 -9.46
C MET A 134 5.07 -5.33 -9.97
N PRO A 135 5.22 -4.95 -11.26
CA PRO A 135 6.50 -4.42 -11.74
C PRO A 135 7.00 -3.29 -10.84
N ILE A 136 8.25 -3.40 -10.38
CA ILE A 136 8.81 -2.49 -9.36
C ILE A 136 8.93 -1.03 -9.81
N THR A 137 8.68 -0.76 -11.06
CA THR A 137 8.52 0.58 -11.66
C THR A 137 7.09 0.93 -12.00
N ASP A 138 6.12 0.09 -11.63
CA ASP A 138 4.72 0.52 -11.72
C ASP A 138 4.46 1.68 -10.78
N ALA A 139 3.36 2.35 -10.94
CA ALA A 139 3.13 3.66 -10.34
C ALA A 139 3.17 3.64 -8.81
N THR A 140 2.64 2.59 -8.19
CA THR A 140 2.59 2.46 -6.72
C THR A 140 3.99 2.38 -6.10
N PRO A 141 4.85 1.42 -6.45
CA PRO A 141 6.21 1.39 -5.92
C PRO A 141 7.02 2.60 -6.38
N ALA A 142 6.87 3.04 -7.65
CA ALA A 142 7.57 4.18 -8.20
C ALA A 142 7.32 5.48 -7.41
N ALA A 143 6.10 5.72 -6.95
CA ALA A 143 5.76 6.93 -6.20
C ALA A 143 6.55 7.08 -4.90
N CYS A 144 7.12 6.01 -4.36
CA CYS A 144 7.97 6.09 -3.18
C CYS A 144 9.32 6.75 -3.46
N TYR A 145 9.92 6.54 -4.65
CA TYR A 145 11.33 6.85 -4.91
C TYR A 145 11.59 7.64 -6.20
N ALA A 146 10.58 7.87 -7.04
CA ALA A 146 10.76 8.54 -8.33
C ALA A 146 9.74 9.68 -8.53
N GLN A 147 10.13 10.67 -9.33
CA GLN A 147 9.31 11.81 -9.73
C GLN A 147 9.29 11.89 -11.24
N VAL A 148 8.15 11.55 -11.88
CA VAL A 148 7.97 11.64 -13.33
C VAL A 148 6.56 12.11 -13.69
N ASN A 149 6.44 12.80 -14.81
CA ASN A 149 5.13 13.24 -15.32
C ASN A 149 4.37 12.15 -16.08
N ASP A 150 4.96 10.96 -16.28
CA ASP A 150 4.30 9.83 -16.93
C ASP A 150 4.73 8.50 -16.31
N ARG A 151 3.78 7.81 -15.65
CA ARG A 151 3.97 6.48 -15.05
C ARG A 151 4.47 5.41 -16.01
N SER A 152 4.35 5.62 -17.32
CA SER A 152 4.81 4.69 -18.35
C SER A 152 6.31 4.79 -18.64
N ALA A 153 7.02 5.76 -18.08
CA ALA A 153 8.44 6.02 -18.32
C ALA A 153 9.36 5.12 -17.44
N TRP A 154 9.13 3.79 -17.46
CA TRP A 154 9.73 2.83 -16.54
C TRP A 154 11.26 2.86 -16.47
N GLY A 155 11.94 3.01 -17.60
CA GLY A 155 13.40 3.17 -17.62
C GLY A 155 13.87 4.42 -16.89
N LYS A 156 13.17 5.57 -17.08
CA LYS A 156 13.45 6.81 -16.35
C LYS A 156 13.17 6.70 -14.85
N ILE A 157 12.07 6.03 -14.49
CA ILE A 157 11.70 5.75 -13.09
C ILE A 157 12.83 4.96 -12.43
N PHE A 158 13.24 3.84 -13.03
CA PHE A 158 14.25 2.95 -12.46
C PHE A 158 15.61 3.63 -12.28
N LEU A 159 16.01 4.49 -13.22
CA LEU A 159 17.29 5.19 -13.14
C LEU A 159 17.39 6.18 -11.98
N GLN A 160 16.26 6.68 -11.45
CA GLN A 160 16.29 7.58 -10.30
C GLN A 160 16.81 6.90 -9.02
N LEU A 161 16.79 5.56 -8.95
CA LEU A 161 17.44 4.80 -7.88
C LEU A 161 18.95 5.08 -7.77
N PHE A 162 19.59 5.47 -8.86
CA PHE A 162 21.03 5.75 -8.93
C PHE A 162 21.36 7.24 -8.81
N THR A 163 20.34 8.10 -8.70
CA THR A 163 20.48 9.55 -8.50
C THR A 163 19.53 10.04 -7.42
N PRO A 164 19.64 9.51 -6.17
CA PRO A 164 18.73 9.88 -5.11
C PRO A 164 18.78 11.38 -4.81
N ARG A 165 17.65 11.98 -4.52
CA ARG A 165 17.52 13.39 -4.15
C ARG A 165 17.87 13.65 -2.68
N PHE A 166 17.66 12.65 -1.84
CA PHE A 166 17.90 12.70 -0.39
C PHE A 166 18.57 11.41 0.07
N GLY A 167 19.42 11.53 1.11
CA GLY A 167 20.15 10.40 1.66
C GLY A 167 21.07 9.73 0.65
N ASP A 168 21.22 8.43 0.76
CA ASP A 168 22.00 7.60 -0.16
C ASP A 168 21.10 6.67 -1.03
N GLY A 169 19.78 6.87 -0.92
CA GLY A 169 18.73 6.23 -1.72
C GLY A 169 18.32 4.85 -1.22
N VAL A 170 17.24 4.33 -1.78
CA VAL A 170 16.55 3.10 -1.34
C VAL A 170 17.53 1.98 -1.05
N ASP A 171 17.47 1.38 0.15
CA ASP A 171 18.35 0.27 0.52
C ASP A 171 17.88 -1.04 -0.13
N ILE A 172 16.61 -1.38 0.03
CA ILE A 172 16.03 -2.63 -0.48
C ILE A 172 14.97 -2.33 -1.51
N LEU A 173 15.15 -2.85 -2.74
CA LEU A 173 14.14 -2.76 -3.80
C LEU A 173 13.97 -4.13 -4.44
N PHE A 174 12.81 -4.78 -4.20
CA PHE A 174 12.54 -6.11 -4.74
C PHE A 174 11.20 -6.14 -5.48
N GLY A 175 11.20 -6.69 -6.69
CA GLY A 175 9.97 -6.89 -7.47
C GLY A 175 10.20 -7.40 -8.87
N PRO A 176 9.14 -7.70 -9.61
CA PRO A 176 9.23 -8.12 -11.01
C PRO A 176 9.38 -6.96 -11.98
N GLY A 177 9.50 -7.30 -13.29
CA GLY A 177 9.43 -6.34 -14.40
C GLY A 177 10.74 -6.09 -15.12
N ARG A 178 11.81 -6.89 -14.87
CA ARG A 178 13.14 -6.68 -15.42
C ARG A 178 13.13 -6.42 -16.93
N LYS A 179 12.61 -7.36 -17.72
CA LYS A 179 12.57 -7.24 -19.20
C LYS A 179 11.94 -5.92 -19.64
N ARG A 180 10.75 -5.61 -19.11
CA ARG A 180 10.00 -4.41 -19.48
C ARG A 180 10.72 -3.11 -19.12
N ILE A 181 11.43 -3.09 -17.99
CA ILE A 181 12.20 -1.92 -17.52
C ILE A 181 13.38 -1.69 -18.44
N TRP A 182 14.17 -2.73 -18.78
CA TRP A 182 15.32 -2.64 -19.69
C TRP A 182 14.89 -2.25 -21.11
N GLU A 183 13.79 -2.82 -21.63
CA GLU A 183 13.23 -2.41 -22.93
C GLU A 183 12.79 -0.93 -22.94
N SER A 184 12.17 -0.46 -21.85
CA SER A 184 11.79 0.95 -21.72
C SER A 184 13.01 1.88 -21.66
N ALA A 185 14.06 1.48 -20.96
CA ALA A 185 15.31 2.23 -20.90
C ALA A 185 15.99 2.29 -22.26
N ALA A 186 16.12 1.16 -22.96
CA ALA A 186 16.73 1.09 -24.30
C ALA A 186 16.01 1.99 -25.30
N LYS A 187 14.66 2.00 -25.30
CA LYS A 187 13.85 2.91 -26.15
C LYS A 187 14.12 4.39 -25.86
N ALA A 188 14.55 4.72 -24.66
CA ALA A 188 14.88 6.08 -24.26
C ALA A 188 16.38 6.40 -24.33
N ASN A 189 17.20 5.51 -24.92
CA ASN A 189 18.67 5.60 -24.98
C ASN A 189 19.31 5.73 -23.59
N LEU A 190 18.80 5.02 -22.60
CA LEU A 190 19.27 5.01 -21.22
C LEU A 190 19.96 3.67 -20.91
N ASP A 191 21.09 3.70 -20.19
CA ASP A 191 21.86 2.51 -19.79
C ASP A 191 21.74 2.30 -18.27
N ILE A 192 20.90 1.34 -17.88
CA ILE A 192 20.67 0.96 -16.47
C ILE A 192 21.94 0.33 -15.88
N ASP A 193 22.58 -0.57 -16.62
CA ASP A 193 23.71 -1.34 -16.11
C ASP A 193 24.95 -0.44 -15.92
N ALA A 194 25.17 0.52 -16.81
CA ALA A 194 26.21 1.54 -16.62
C ALA A 194 25.95 2.40 -15.40
N SER A 195 24.69 2.82 -15.19
CA SER A 195 24.29 3.61 -14.01
C SER A 195 24.48 2.85 -12.72
N ALA A 196 24.12 1.57 -12.69
CA ALA A 196 24.30 0.68 -11.56
C ALA A 196 25.79 0.48 -11.22
N ARG A 197 26.63 0.22 -12.24
CA ARG A 197 28.10 0.10 -12.06
C ARG A 197 28.73 1.38 -11.54
N ALA A 198 28.33 2.53 -12.07
CA ALA A 198 28.87 3.83 -11.64
C ALA A 198 28.60 4.14 -10.16
N ARG A 199 27.56 3.51 -9.58
CA ARG A 199 27.18 3.65 -8.15
C ARG A 199 27.57 2.45 -7.31
N ASN A 200 28.27 1.48 -7.86
CA ASN A 200 28.59 0.21 -7.20
C ASN A 200 27.33 -0.45 -6.55
N ARG A 201 26.22 -0.42 -7.28
CA ARG A 201 24.94 -0.99 -6.84
C ARG A 201 24.50 -2.11 -7.78
N PRO A 202 24.88 -3.36 -7.51
CA PRO A 202 24.51 -4.50 -8.37
C PRO A 202 22.99 -4.70 -8.39
N ILE A 203 22.50 -5.11 -9.56
CA ILE A 203 21.08 -5.47 -9.76
C ILE A 203 21.02 -6.97 -9.98
N TYR A 204 20.38 -7.68 -9.06
CA TYR A 204 20.21 -9.12 -9.10
C TYR A 204 19.00 -9.51 -9.94
N ALA A 205 19.09 -10.62 -10.68
CA ALA A 205 18.00 -11.16 -11.49
C ALA A 205 17.07 -12.09 -10.67
N SER A 206 17.50 -12.48 -9.49
CA SER A 206 16.71 -13.34 -8.59
C SER A 206 16.99 -12.96 -7.12
N LEU A 207 16.03 -13.23 -6.23
CA LEU A 207 16.22 -13.04 -4.78
C LEU A 207 17.31 -13.96 -4.22
N ASN A 208 17.54 -15.12 -4.83
CA ASN A 208 18.55 -16.08 -4.38
C ASN A 208 19.98 -15.61 -4.63
N GLU A 209 20.18 -14.73 -5.62
CA GLU A 209 21.50 -14.14 -5.92
C GLU A 209 21.89 -13.04 -4.93
N VAL A 210 20.92 -12.46 -4.23
CA VAL A 210 21.20 -11.40 -3.25
C VAL A 210 21.95 -12.00 -2.06
N PRO A 211 23.11 -11.46 -1.64
CA PRO A 211 23.84 -11.97 -0.48
C PRO A 211 22.98 -11.98 0.79
N PRO A 212 23.03 -13.04 1.62
CA PRO A 212 22.17 -13.18 2.81
C PRO A 212 22.22 -12.03 3.80
N ASP A 213 23.39 -11.38 3.88
CA ASP A 213 23.66 -10.29 4.82
C ASP A 213 23.75 -8.91 4.16
N ALA A 214 23.29 -8.80 2.90
CA ALA A 214 23.27 -7.54 2.20
C ALA A 214 22.41 -6.50 2.95
N ASP A 215 22.99 -5.37 3.29
CA ASP A 215 22.25 -4.24 3.88
C ASP A 215 21.51 -3.46 2.80
N ARG A 216 22.04 -3.49 1.57
CA ARG A 216 21.48 -2.84 0.39
C ARG A 216 21.42 -3.81 -0.79
N ALA A 217 20.27 -3.91 -1.43
CA ALA A 217 20.07 -4.80 -2.59
C ALA A 217 18.93 -4.33 -3.50
N ILE A 218 19.17 -4.43 -4.80
CA ILE A 218 18.15 -4.28 -5.83
C ILE A 218 18.00 -5.64 -6.52
N ALA A 219 16.82 -6.27 -6.40
CA ALA A 219 16.50 -7.50 -7.13
C ALA A 219 15.28 -7.27 -8.02
N VAL A 220 15.48 -7.39 -9.32
CA VAL A 220 14.40 -7.22 -10.31
C VAL A 220 14.31 -8.49 -11.14
N VAL A 221 13.19 -9.21 -10.98
CA VAL A 221 12.99 -10.53 -11.59
C VAL A 221 12.05 -10.44 -12.80
N ASP A 222 12.09 -11.43 -13.67
CA ASP A 222 11.14 -11.55 -14.78
C ASP A 222 9.94 -12.45 -14.44
N SER A 223 10.16 -13.45 -13.59
CA SER A 223 9.13 -14.40 -13.15
C SER A 223 9.50 -15.02 -11.81
N GLY A 224 8.53 -15.68 -11.17
CA GLY A 224 8.78 -16.44 -9.93
C GLY A 224 9.06 -15.55 -8.70
N PHE A 225 8.51 -14.34 -8.65
CA PHE A 225 8.67 -13.47 -7.49
C PHE A 225 7.84 -13.98 -6.30
N ASP A 226 8.50 -14.19 -5.18
CA ASP A 226 7.88 -14.57 -3.91
C ASP A 226 7.86 -13.36 -2.98
N LEU A 227 6.69 -12.73 -2.86
CA LEU A 227 6.46 -11.56 -2.02
C LEU A 227 6.74 -11.84 -0.54
N ASN A 228 6.41 -13.05 -0.07
CA ASN A 228 6.61 -13.45 1.33
C ASN A 228 8.11 -13.56 1.65
N ALA A 229 8.87 -14.26 0.81
CA ALA A 229 10.32 -14.36 0.96
C ALA A 229 11.00 -12.98 0.86
N ALA A 230 10.58 -12.15 -0.09
CA ALA A 230 11.10 -10.80 -0.29
C ALA A 230 10.87 -9.90 0.94
N ALA A 231 9.64 -9.90 1.49
CA ALA A 231 9.28 -9.11 2.66
C ALA A 231 10.09 -9.53 3.91
N LYS A 232 10.20 -10.82 4.18
CA LYS A 232 10.99 -11.34 5.31
C LYS A 232 12.46 -10.97 5.20
N ARG A 233 13.01 -11.05 3.98
CA ARG A 233 14.40 -10.68 3.72
C ARG A 233 14.61 -9.17 3.93
N ALA A 234 13.73 -8.34 3.40
CA ALA A 234 13.80 -6.89 3.60
C ALA A 234 13.71 -6.51 5.07
N LEU A 235 12.78 -7.07 5.83
CA LEU A 235 12.67 -6.83 7.27
C LEU A 235 13.95 -7.19 8.01
N LYS A 236 14.57 -8.34 7.69
CA LYS A 236 15.85 -8.74 8.30
C LYS A 236 16.96 -7.72 8.02
N SER A 237 17.04 -7.21 6.79
CA SER A 237 18.03 -6.22 6.39
C SER A 237 17.80 -4.87 7.05
N LEU A 238 16.60 -4.31 6.90
CA LEU A 238 16.24 -2.96 7.35
C LEU A 238 16.27 -2.83 8.88
N SER A 239 15.92 -3.90 9.61
CA SER A 239 15.93 -3.92 11.08
C SER A 239 17.32 -3.78 11.71
N LYS A 240 18.40 -3.90 10.94
CA LYS A 240 19.77 -3.66 11.43
C LYS A 240 20.01 -2.18 11.74
N ASN A 241 19.28 -1.27 11.09
CA ASN A 241 19.42 0.16 11.36
C ASN A 241 18.78 0.51 12.71
N ARG A 242 19.60 0.91 13.67
CA ARG A 242 19.15 1.28 15.02
C ARG A 242 18.26 2.52 15.04
N LYS A 243 18.31 3.39 14.03
CA LYS A 243 17.43 4.55 13.91
C LYS A 243 16.02 4.15 13.49
N GLY A 244 15.85 2.99 12.84
CA GLY A 244 14.60 2.47 12.32
C GLY A 244 14.56 2.45 10.79
N PHE A 245 13.38 2.18 10.26
CA PHE A 245 13.19 2.04 8.81
C PHE A 245 11.80 2.45 8.33
N PHE A 246 11.72 2.73 7.03
CA PHE A 246 10.50 2.77 6.25
C PHE A 246 10.46 1.57 5.30
N LEU A 247 9.33 0.87 5.24
CA LEU A 247 9.12 -0.22 4.30
C LEU A 247 7.74 -0.11 3.68
N MET A 248 7.66 -0.05 2.35
CA MET A 248 6.43 -0.22 1.61
C MET A 248 6.38 -1.63 1.00
N ILE A 249 5.27 -2.33 1.19
CA ILE A 249 4.99 -3.64 0.60
C ILE A 249 3.65 -3.54 -0.12
N GLU A 250 3.64 -3.86 -1.39
CA GLU A 250 2.46 -3.88 -2.24
C GLU A 250 2.12 -5.28 -2.70
N SER A 251 0.82 -5.56 -2.77
CA SER A 251 0.27 -6.71 -3.49
C SER A 251 -0.90 -6.28 -4.36
N ASP A 252 -0.96 -6.81 -5.58
CA ASP A 252 -2.01 -6.56 -6.55
C ASP A 252 -3.33 -7.21 -6.13
N ALA A 253 -4.34 -6.40 -5.85
CA ALA A 253 -5.69 -6.86 -5.50
C ALA A 253 -6.74 -6.55 -6.59
N HIS A 254 -6.32 -6.21 -7.81
CA HIS A 254 -7.23 -6.01 -8.94
C HIS A 254 -8.09 -7.25 -9.19
N THR A 255 -9.36 -7.05 -9.38
CA THR A 255 -10.38 -8.10 -9.56
C THR A 255 -10.97 -8.18 -10.96
N ASP A 256 -10.30 -7.63 -11.97
CA ASP A 256 -10.56 -7.97 -13.39
C ASP A 256 -10.43 -9.49 -13.62
N ASN A 257 -9.55 -10.15 -12.90
CA ASN A 257 -9.58 -11.57 -12.63
C ASN A 257 -9.92 -11.82 -11.15
N PRO A 258 -11.20 -11.98 -10.79
CA PRO A 258 -11.60 -12.03 -9.38
C PRO A 258 -10.97 -13.18 -8.60
N GLN A 259 -10.72 -14.34 -9.21
CA GLN A 259 -10.03 -15.44 -8.55
C GLN A 259 -8.61 -15.01 -8.14
N ALA A 260 -7.83 -14.48 -9.08
CA ALA A 260 -6.44 -14.11 -8.83
C ALA A 260 -6.32 -12.95 -7.85
N GLY A 261 -7.15 -11.89 -8.00
CA GLY A 261 -7.12 -10.73 -7.11
C GLY A 261 -7.49 -11.08 -5.67
N LEU A 262 -8.56 -11.86 -5.47
CA LEU A 262 -8.99 -12.27 -4.14
C LEU A 262 -8.01 -13.26 -3.50
N ASP A 263 -7.42 -14.20 -4.26
CA ASP A 263 -6.39 -15.10 -3.76
C ASP A 263 -5.14 -14.33 -3.29
N ARG A 264 -4.67 -13.34 -4.08
CA ARG A 264 -3.54 -12.50 -3.70
C ARG A 264 -3.83 -11.69 -2.44
N LEU A 265 -5.01 -11.08 -2.33
CA LEU A 265 -5.37 -10.31 -1.13
C LEU A 265 -5.44 -11.19 0.12
N VAL A 266 -5.98 -12.41 0.03
CA VAL A 266 -5.96 -13.39 1.14
C VAL A 266 -4.53 -13.79 1.50
N ALA A 267 -3.66 -14.03 0.51
CA ALA A 267 -2.25 -14.34 0.73
C ALA A 267 -1.50 -13.15 1.36
N PHE A 268 -1.78 -11.94 0.90
CA PHE A 268 -1.20 -10.71 1.46
C PHE A 268 -1.61 -10.49 2.91
N ASP A 269 -2.88 -10.69 3.26
CA ASP A 269 -3.35 -10.61 4.65
C ASP A 269 -2.64 -11.62 5.57
N LYS A 270 -2.36 -12.84 5.07
CA LYS A 270 -1.56 -13.83 5.81
C LYS A 270 -0.12 -13.35 6.01
N LEU A 271 0.50 -12.80 4.97
CA LEU A 271 1.84 -12.18 5.07
C LEU A 271 1.84 -11.03 6.08
N ILE A 272 0.83 -10.16 6.07
CA ILE A 272 0.69 -9.06 7.03
C ILE A 272 0.64 -9.58 8.46
N ARG A 273 -0.08 -10.67 8.71
CA ARG A 273 -0.10 -11.32 10.03
C ARG A 273 1.29 -11.81 10.44
N GLU A 274 2.04 -12.43 9.54
CA GLU A 274 3.40 -12.87 9.81
C GLU A 274 4.32 -11.67 10.11
N ILE A 275 4.28 -10.61 9.31
CA ILE A 275 5.04 -9.37 9.53
C ILE A 275 4.76 -8.80 10.93
N ALA A 276 3.50 -8.79 11.35
CA ALA A 276 3.12 -8.29 12.68
C ALA A 276 3.78 -9.06 13.83
N THR A 277 4.09 -10.35 13.63
CA THR A 277 4.84 -11.15 14.62
C THR A 277 6.35 -10.93 14.60
N MET A 278 6.88 -10.39 13.49
CA MET A 278 8.32 -10.17 13.29
C MET A 278 8.80 -8.81 13.81
N VAL A 279 7.89 -7.90 14.14
CA VAL A 279 8.22 -6.53 14.55
C VAL A 279 7.72 -6.22 15.95
N ASN A 280 8.39 -5.27 16.63
CA ASN A 280 7.91 -4.74 17.90
C ASN A 280 6.85 -3.66 17.65
N LEU A 281 5.57 -3.96 17.85
CA LEU A 281 4.46 -3.03 17.66
C LEU A 281 4.51 -1.79 18.59
N ASN A 282 5.27 -1.84 19.71
CA ASN A 282 5.48 -0.65 20.53
C ASN A 282 6.39 0.40 19.86
N GLU A 283 7.11 0.02 18.81
CA GLU A 283 8.07 0.85 18.06
C GLU A 283 7.78 0.87 16.57
N THR A 284 6.75 0.16 16.10
CA THR A 284 6.42 0.05 14.67
C THR A 284 4.97 0.42 14.42
N LEU A 285 4.75 1.33 13.48
CA LEU A 285 3.44 1.54 12.86
C LEU A 285 3.26 0.55 11.72
N LEU A 286 2.22 -0.26 11.75
CA LEU A 286 1.69 -0.97 10.60
C LEU A 286 0.48 -0.20 10.09
N LEU A 287 0.49 0.19 8.81
CA LEU A 287 -0.56 0.95 8.14
C LEU A 287 -0.97 0.20 6.87
N PHE A 288 -2.19 -0.32 6.84
CA PHE A 288 -2.79 -0.98 5.68
C PHE A 288 -3.77 -0.06 4.98
N THR A 289 -3.70 -0.01 3.64
CA THR A 289 -4.65 0.72 2.81
C THR A 289 -4.60 0.24 1.35
N ALA A 290 -5.35 0.92 0.48
CA ALA A 290 -5.26 0.85 -0.98
C ALA A 290 -5.06 2.26 -1.54
N ASP A 291 -4.55 2.35 -2.75
CA ASP A 291 -4.36 3.61 -3.49
C ASP A 291 -5.64 4.06 -4.19
N HIS A 292 -6.49 3.12 -4.61
CA HIS A 292 -7.85 3.33 -5.14
C HIS A 292 -8.72 2.09 -4.95
N SER A 293 -10.00 2.20 -5.27
CA SER A 293 -10.95 1.09 -5.30
C SER A 293 -11.08 0.50 -6.70
N PHE A 294 -11.70 -0.68 -6.79
CA PHE A 294 -12.04 -1.37 -8.02
C PHE A 294 -13.52 -1.75 -8.00
N ASP A 295 -14.21 -1.68 -9.15
CA ASP A 295 -15.66 -1.96 -9.21
C ASP A 295 -15.94 -3.46 -9.06
N LEU A 296 -16.07 -3.87 -7.81
CA LEU A 296 -16.49 -5.19 -7.39
C LEU A 296 -17.69 -5.07 -6.46
N ARG A 297 -18.72 -5.89 -6.67
CA ARG A 297 -19.90 -5.96 -5.80
C ARG A 297 -20.24 -7.40 -5.48
N VAL A 298 -20.41 -7.70 -4.21
CA VAL A 298 -21.04 -8.95 -3.76
C VAL A 298 -22.55 -8.72 -3.79
N THR A 299 -23.25 -9.42 -4.66
CA THR A 299 -24.67 -9.19 -4.96
C THR A 299 -25.58 -10.34 -4.55
N GLY A 300 -25.01 -11.44 -4.04
CA GLY A 300 -25.75 -12.63 -3.63
C GLY A 300 -24.83 -13.68 -3.02
N GLY A 301 -25.24 -14.93 -3.09
CA GLY A 301 -24.49 -16.07 -2.53
C GLY A 301 -24.89 -16.43 -1.11
N THR A 302 -24.46 -17.59 -0.65
CA THR A 302 -24.75 -18.15 0.68
C THR A 302 -23.47 -18.79 1.25
N PRO A 303 -23.31 -18.88 2.58
CA PRO A 303 -22.09 -19.43 3.19
C PRO A 303 -21.81 -20.91 2.88
N ASP A 304 -22.80 -21.65 2.41
CA ASP A 304 -22.67 -23.07 2.00
C ASP A 304 -22.07 -23.25 0.60
N LYS A 305 -21.90 -22.16 -0.16
CA LYS A 305 -21.32 -22.18 -1.50
C LYS A 305 -20.11 -21.23 -1.59
N PRO A 306 -19.02 -21.64 -2.26
CA PRO A 306 -17.90 -20.73 -2.52
C PRO A 306 -18.37 -19.45 -3.23
N LEU A 307 -17.81 -18.28 -2.86
CA LEU A 307 -18.15 -16.98 -3.44
C LEU A 307 -18.05 -16.96 -4.97
N LEU A 308 -17.07 -17.67 -5.51
CA LEU A 308 -16.80 -17.71 -6.96
C LEU A 308 -17.48 -18.89 -7.68
N SER A 309 -18.51 -19.51 -7.06
CA SER A 309 -19.29 -20.56 -7.72
C SER A 309 -19.89 -20.06 -9.04
N GLY A 310 -19.72 -20.85 -10.12
CA GLY A 310 -20.16 -20.49 -11.47
C GLY A 310 -19.14 -19.67 -12.28
N LEU A 311 -17.97 -19.30 -11.72
CA LEU A 311 -16.96 -18.52 -12.44
C LEU A 311 -16.34 -19.29 -13.60
N ALA A 312 -16.09 -20.59 -13.43
CA ALA A 312 -15.53 -21.44 -14.50
C ALA A 312 -16.48 -21.57 -15.68
N GLU A 313 -17.74 -21.85 -15.41
CA GLU A 313 -18.81 -21.96 -16.41
C GLU A 313 -19.02 -20.61 -17.11
N TRP A 314 -19.03 -19.53 -16.35
CA TRP A 314 -19.17 -18.18 -16.90
C TRP A 314 -18.00 -17.82 -17.84
N ARG A 315 -16.74 -18.15 -17.46
CA ARG A 315 -15.55 -17.95 -18.31
C ARG A 315 -15.57 -18.79 -19.57
N ALA A 316 -16.05 -20.02 -19.51
CA ALA A 316 -16.19 -20.88 -20.70
C ALA A 316 -17.12 -20.26 -21.75
N GLN A 317 -18.15 -19.54 -21.33
CA GLN A 317 -19.10 -18.86 -22.21
C GLN A 317 -18.63 -17.44 -22.62
N ASN A 318 -17.68 -16.85 -21.88
CA ASN A 318 -17.20 -15.49 -22.05
C ASN A 318 -15.65 -15.46 -22.10
N PRO A 319 -15.00 -15.86 -23.19
CA PRO A 319 -13.55 -16.08 -23.25
C PRO A 319 -12.69 -14.80 -23.10
N ARG A 320 -13.28 -13.60 -23.26
CA ARG A 320 -12.58 -12.31 -23.10
C ARG A 320 -13.48 -11.28 -22.40
N PRO A 321 -13.85 -11.53 -21.16
CA PRO A 321 -14.76 -10.64 -20.46
C PRO A 321 -14.01 -9.42 -19.90
N ARG A 322 -14.54 -8.23 -20.13
CA ARG A 322 -14.21 -7.06 -19.31
C ARG A 322 -14.91 -7.11 -17.97
N ASN A 323 -16.12 -7.67 -17.96
CA ASN A 323 -17.00 -7.71 -16.81
C ASN A 323 -17.24 -9.15 -16.40
N VAL A 324 -17.35 -9.42 -15.11
CA VAL A 324 -17.74 -10.72 -14.57
C VAL A 324 -19.14 -10.61 -13.97
N ARG A 325 -20.02 -11.57 -14.30
CA ARG A 325 -21.38 -11.67 -13.77
C ARG A 325 -21.67 -13.11 -13.38
N ILE A 326 -21.54 -13.39 -12.09
CA ILE A 326 -21.88 -14.71 -11.51
C ILE A 326 -22.89 -14.52 -10.37
N PRO A 327 -23.57 -15.57 -9.87
CA PRO A 327 -24.65 -15.42 -8.91
C PRO A 327 -24.33 -14.59 -7.68
N ALA A 328 -23.11 -14.69 -7.16
CA ALA A 328 -22.71 -13.99 -5.94
C ALA A 328 -21.93 -12.70 -6.19
N LEU A 329 -21.35 -12.50 -7.38
CA LEU A 329 -20.37 -11.45 -7.62
C LEU A 329 -20.58 -10.77 -8.98
N GLN A 330 -20.40 -9.46 -8.99
CA GLN A 330 -20.29 -8.64 -10.19
C GLN A 330 -19.00 -7.82 -10.15
N VAL A 331 -18.26 -7.78 -11.27
CA VAL A 331 -17.06 -6.97 -11.47
C VAL A 331 -17.16 -6.28 -12.82
N ASP A 332 -16.99 -4.97 -12.87
CA ASP A 332 -17.01 -4.20 -14.12
C ASP A 332 -15.61 -3.92 -14.70
N GLY A 333 -14.56 -4.46 -14.09
CA GLY A 333 -13.18 -4.43 -14.63
C GLY A 333 -12.62 -3.01 -14.75
N SER A 334 -12.97 -2.09 -13.86
CA SER A 334 -12.51 -0.70 -13.84
C SER A 334 -12.26 -0.20 -12.43
N HIS A 335 -11.45 0.84 -12.32
CA HIS A 335 -11.32 1.57 -11.07
C HIS A 335 -12.63 2.28 -10.73
N SER A 336 -12.87 2.50 -9.45
CA SER A 336 -14.06 3.19 -8.96
C SER A 336 -13.69 4.25 -7.91
N ALA A 337 -14.63 5.14 -7.62
CA ALA A 337 -14.39 6.32 -6.79
C ALA A 337 -14.73 6.10 -5.31
N GLU A 338 -15.04 4.86 -4.92
CA GLU A 338 -15.35 4.55 -3.52
C GLU A 338 -14.13 4.74 -2.64
N GLU A 339 -14.41 5.00 -1.37
CA GLU A 339 -13.38 5.03 -0.33
C GLU A 339 -12.71 3.67 -0.16
N VAL A 340 -11.49 3.71 0.33
CA VAL A 340 -10.71 2.54 0.70
C VAL A 340 -10.55 2.43 2.21
N ILE A 341 -10.36 1.20 2.71
CA ILE A 341 -10.09 0.98 4.13
C ILE A 341 -8.70 1.50 4.46
N VAL A 342 -8.60 2.18 5.60
CA VAL A 342 -7.34 2.45 6.28
C VAL A 342 -7.39 1.70 7.60
N ALA A 343 -6.52 0.72 7.80
CA ALA A 343 -6.38 -0.02 9.05
C ALA A 343 -4.99 0.19 9.62
N ALA A 344 -4.89 0.32 10.95
CA ALA A 344 -3.60 0.50 11.60
C ALA A 344 -3.50 -0.20 12.94
N GLN A 345 -2.28 -0.65 13.27
CA GLN A 345 -1.91 -1.11 14.60
C GLN A 345 -0.47 -0.72 14.94
N GLY A 346 -0.16 -0.71 16.22
CA GLY A 346 1.17 -0.37 16.71
C GLY A 346 1.35 1.11 17.06
N ALA A 347 2.60 1.56 17.10
CA ALA A 347 2.94 2.90 17.55
C ALA A 347 2.40 3.98 16.61
N GLY A 348 1.57 4.88 17.11
CA GLY A 348 0.98 5.98 16.34
C GLY A 348 -0.30 5.63 15.58
N ALA A 349 -0.78 4.38 15.69
CA ALA A 349 -1.96 3.89 14.99
C ALA A 349 -3.26 4.59 15.40
N GLU A 350 -3.34 5.14 16.61
CA GLU A 350 -4.51 5.84 17.15
C GLU A 350 -4.97 7.06 16.34
N ARG A 351 -4.14 7.51 15.40
CA ARG A 351 -4.46 8.60 14.48
C ARG A 351 -5.36 8.18 13.32
N VAL A 352 -5.46 6.86 13.05
CA VAL A 352 -6.35 6.32 12.03
C VAL A 352 -7.76 6.21 12.60
N ARG A 353 -8.68 7.03 12.08
CA ARG A 353 -10.08 7.04 12.50
C ARG A 353 -10.95 7.87 11.54
N GLY A 354 -12.22 7.46 11.39
CA GLY A 354 -13.21 8.23 10.61
C GLY A 354 -12.89 8.30 9.13
N PHE A 355 -13.51 9.26 8.45
CA PHE A 355 -13.21 9.58 7.05
C PHE A 355 -12.04 10.56 6.97
N MET A 356 -11.17 10.34 6.00
CA MET A 356 -9.99 11.20 5.79
C MET A 356 -9.61 11.30 4.31
N PRO A 357 -8.96 12.38 3.87
CA PRO A 357 -8.33 12.40 2.55
C PRO A 357 -7.09 11.48 2.54
N ASN A 358 -6.77 10.89 1.39
CA ASN A 358 -5.60 10.02 1.25
C ASN A 358 -4.27 10.74 1.59
N THR A 359 -4.20 12.05 1.45
CA THR A 359 -3.07 12.88 1.88
C THR A 359 -2.83 12.85 3.40
N GLN A 360 -3.85 12.50 4.19
CA GLN A 360 -3.73 12.39 5.64
C GLN A 360 -2.83 11.21 6.07
N LEU A 361 -2.70 10.16 5.24
CA LEU A 361 -1.86 9.01 5.55
C LEU A 361 -0.37 9.43 5.65
N PHE A 362 0.07 10.33 4.79
CA PHE A 362 1.40 10.93 4.89
C PHE A 362 1.62 11.60 6.26
N GLN A 363 0.64 12.41 6.70
CA GLN A 363 0.71 13.10 7.99
C GLN A 363 0.72 12.11 9.16
N ILE A 364 -0.06 11.01 9.06
CA ILE A 364 -0.10 9.94 10.07
C ILE A 364 1.29 9.29 10.20
N MET A 365 1.93 8.95 9.09
CA MET A 365 3.27 8.35 9.09
C MET A 365 4.34 9.29 9.68
N LEU A 366 4.36 10.57 9.27
CA LEU A 366 5.27 11.56 9.87
C LEU A 366 5.03 11.74 11.37
N ALA A 367 3.75 11.87 11.76
CA ALA A 367 3.38 12.05 13.16
C ALA A 367 3.71 10.82 14.02
N ALA A 368 3.66 9.61 13.46
CA ALA A 368 4.08 8.40 14.15
C ALA A 368 5.57 8.47 14.53
N TRP A 369 6.43 8.95 13.64
CA TRP A 369 7.85 9.23 13.97
C TRP A 369 8.03 10.48 14.86
N GLY A 370 6.99 11.30 15.03
CA GLY A 370 7.06 12.58 15.75
C GLY A 370 7.73 13.68 14.90
N TRP A 371 7.68 13.57 13.59
CA TRP A 371 8.17 14.58 12.64
C TRP A 371 7.03 15.48 12.17
N LYS A 372 7.42 16.66 11.69
CA LYS A 372 6.53 17.58 10.96
C LYS A 372 6.99 17.66 9.51
N PRO A 373 6.08 17.89 8.54
CA PRO A 373 6.42 18.08 7.13
C PRO A 373 7.29 19.32 6.92
#